data_6c30cd28fcd3a65be52c8ec1a72faeb3
#
_entry.id   6c30cd28fcd3a65be52c8ec1a72faeb3
#
_cell.length_a   1.000
_cell.length_b   1.000
_cell.length_c   1.000
_cell.angle_alpha   90.00
_cell.angle_beta   90.00
_cell.angle_gamma   90.00
#
_symmetry.space_group_name_H-M   'P 1'
#
loop_
_entity.id
_entity.type
_entity.pdbx_description
1 polymer ?
#
loop_
_entity_poly.entity_id
_entity_poly.type
_entity_poly.pdbx_seq_one_letter_code
_entity_poly.pdbx_strand_id
1 'polypeptide(L)'
;KNRNQIAVHLKNEQIPTPTFYMKDRGRGTCKNKTLNEDNRCKWNKATLTNILTRQEYCGDVVNFKTTKHFRDKHNHYVDRSQWHITENVHEPIISRSDFETVQRILENAPVRRPNGDGEIHPLSGLLFCKDCGAKMHIRIDYRNGGKRHVAYCSEYHKGKAKNPKCHSPHIMDADLLMQTIAEVLKKIEDYSISNRAEFEALVKKNLAMQQTDQTKKQQKRIPQITTRLEQIDKVLNKLYEDNALGTIPQDRYEQMSQKYSEEYYALKAELATLQEQLSAYENAGGRAQKFLKLTERHAAFTDLTPAILNEFISRIEVHERDQKRARYAIQHISIYFNYIGKFENEVTQLAEPTEQEIRQMREEIEEAKKEKSRAYHRQYSREYRARNLEKQREYDRIKAREYRAKRKAQAAAAQPAQ
;
A
#
# COMPACT_ATOMS: atom_id res chain seq x y z
N LYS A 1 -3.17 0.27 12.63
CA LYS A 1 -2.17 0.82 13.58
C LYS A 1 -0.76 0.55 13.04
N ASN A 2 0.14 1.53 13.12
CA ASN A 2 1.56 1.29 12.82
C ASN A 2 2.26 0.56 13.98
N ARG A 3 3.47 0.02 13.75
CA ARG A 3 4.21 -0.75 14.77
C ARG A 3 4.46 0.03 16.08
N ASN A 4 4.66 1.34 16.01
CA ASN A 4 4.82 2.17 17.22
C ASN A 4 3.50 2.31 17.98
N GLN A 5 2.38 2.51 17.27
CA GLN A 5 1.05 2.56 17.88
C GLN A 5 0.67 1.21 18.51
N ILE A 6 1.06 0.09 17.90
CA ILE A 6 0.89 -1.24 18.48
C ILE A 6 1.72 -1.36 19.76
N ALA A 7 2.98 -0.92 19.75
CA ALA A 7 3.85 -0.95 20.95
C ALA A 7 3.25 -0.13 22.11
N VAL A 8 2.74 1.07 21.81
CA VAL A 8 2.08 1.94 22.80
C VAL A 8 0.80 1.28 23.34
N HIS A 9 0.00 0.68 22.46
CA HIS A 9 -1.23 -0.02 22.83
C HIS A 9 -0.95 -1.20 23.77
N LEU A 10 0.00 -2.08 23.42
CA LEU A 10 0.41 -3.21 24.27
C LEU A 10 0.97 -2.74 25.62
N LYS A 11 1.70 -1.61 25.64
CA LYS A 11 2.18 -1.00 26.87
C LYS A 11 1.02 -0.51 27.75
N ASN A 12 0.03 0.15 27.15
CA ASN A 12 -1.12 0.68 27.89
C ASN A 12 -1.99 -0.46 28.47
N GLU A 13 -2.09 -1.59 27.76
CA GLU A 13 -2.78 -2.80 28.23
C GLU A 13 -1.92 -3.64 29.19
N GLN A 14 -0.73 -3.16 29.56
CA GLN A 14 0.20 -3.86 30.48
C GLN A 14 0.56 -5.27 30.05
N ILE A 15 0.59 -5.55 28.73
CA ILE A 15 0.96 -6.85 28.18
C ILE A 15 2.49 -6.99 28.28
N PRO A 16 3.01 -8.01 28.98
CA PRO A 16 4.44 -8.20 29.13
C PRO A 16 5.09 -8.61 27.80
N THR A 17 6.33 -8.17 27.61
CA THR A 17 7.10 -8.58 26.42
C THR A 17 7.39 -10.08 26.48
N PRO A 18 7.66 -10.76 25.34
CA PRO A 18 7.91 -12.20 25.28
C PRO A 18 9.02 -12.66 26.25
N THR A 19 10.05 -11.84 26.47
CA THR A 19 11.13 -12.11 27.40
C THR A 19 10.65 -12.23 28.84
N PHE A 20 9.80 -11.31 29.28
CA PHE A 20 9.23 -11.33 30.64
C PHE A 20 8.19 -12.43 30.78
N TYR A 21 7.34 -12.65 29.76
CA TYR A 21 6.39 -13.73 29.75
C TYR A 21 7.06 -15.12 29.92
N MET A 22 8.20 -15.35 29.24
CA MET A 22 8.96 -16.60 29.36
C MET A 22 9.64 -16.72 30.71
N LYS A 23 10.19 -15.61 31.25
CA LYS A 23 10.79 -15.57 32.59
C LYS A 23 9.76 -15.92 33.65
N ASP A 24 8.59 -15.29 33.65
CA ASP A 24 7.53 -15.53 34.66
C ASP A 24 7.06 -16.98 34.68
N ARG A 25 7.17 -17.68 33.57
CA ARG A 25 6.84 -19.11 33.44
C ARG A 25 8.02 -20.06 33.62
N GLY A 26 9.19 -19.52 33.96
CA GLY A 26 10.39 -20.31 34.14
C GLY A 26 10.84 -21.06 32.89
N ARG A 27 10.53 -20.55 31.68
CA ARG A 27 10.81 -21.21 30.40
C ARG A 27 11.93 -20.53 29.62
N GLY A 28 12.62 -21.34 28.80
CA GLY A 28 13.64 -20.89 27.86
C GLY A 28 14.89 -20.29 28.49
N THR A 29 15.68 -19.61 27.65
CA THR A 29 16.96 -18.97 28.04
C THR A 29 16.80 -17.76 28.94
N CYS A 30 15.58 -17.29 29.15
CA CYS A 30 15.29 -16.13 30.01
C CYS A 30 15.02 -16.48 31.47
N LYS A 31 14.94 -17.76 31.81
CA LYS A 31 14.63 -18.28 33.17
C LYS A 31 15.47 -17.59 34.26
N ASN A 32 16.78 -17.49 34.05
CA ASN A 32 17.74 -17.01 35.06
C ASN A 32 18.25 -15.59 34.76
N LYS A 33 17.63 -14.84 33.83
CA LYS A 33 18.06 -13.48 33.53
C LYS A 33 17.53 -12.50 34.54
N THR A 34 18.42 -11.65 35.06
CA THR A 34 18.04 -10.44 35.80
C THR A 34 17.52 -9.42 34.77
N LEU A 35 16.25 -9.07 34.87
CA LEU A 35 15.59 -8.11 33.96
C LEU A 35 15.15 -6.90 34.78
N ASN A 36 15.30 -5.70 34.18
CA ASN A 36 14.78 -4.48 34.80
C ASN A 36 13.26 -4.43 34.58
N GLU A 37 12.50 -4.39 35.66
CA GLU A 37 11.02 -4.40 35.66
C GLU A 37 10.43 -3.18 34.93
N ASP A 38 11.14 -2.04 34.86
CA ASP A 38 10.71 -0.87 34.08
C ASP A 38 10.56 -1.16 32.58
N ASN A 39 11.18 -2.23 32.10
CA ASN A 39 11.11 -2.68 30.70
C ASN A 39 10.06 -3.79 30.46
N ARG A 40 9.28 -4.19 31.47
CA ARG A 40 8.33 -5.30 31.41
C ARG A 40 7.38 -5.21 30.23
N CYS A 41 6.75 -4.06 30.04
CA CYS A 41 5.80 -3.80 28.96
C CYS A 41 6.35 -2.87 27.86
N LYS A 42 7.69 -2.74 27.78
CA LYS A 42 8.35 -1.87 26.80
C LYS A 42 8.62 -2.62 25.50
N TRP A 43 7.59 -2.69 24.68
CA TRP A 43 7.66 -3.31 23.36
C TRP A 43 8.52 -2.52 22.38
N ASN A 44 9.42 -3.18 21.70
CA ASN A 44 10.22 -2.55 20.65
C ASN A 44 9.72 -2.94 19.24
N LYS A 45 10.03 -2.10 18.26
CA LYS A 45 9.62 -2.29 16.87
C LYS A 45 10.18 -3.56 16.23
N ALA A 46 11.40 -3.97 16.60
CA ALA A 46 12.04 -5.17 16.05
C ALA A 46 11.32 -6.43 16.52
N THR A 47 10.98 -6.54 17.80
CA THR A 47 10.22 -7.65 18.35
C THR A 47 8.84 -7.77 17.67
N LEU A 48 8.14 -6.65 17.49
CA LEU A 48 6.85 -6.65 16.79
C LEU A 48 7.02 -7.07 15.32
N THR A 49 8.04 -6.57 14.62
CA THR A 49 8.30 -6.99 13.25
C THR A 49 8.56 -8.49 13.17
N ASN A 50 9.39 -9.04 14.08
CA ASN A 50 9.69 -10.47 14.10
C ASN A 50 8.43 -11.31 14.34
N ILE A 51 7.51 -10.86 15.20
CA ILE A 51 6.24 -11.58 15.44
C ILE A 51 5.38 -11.52 14.19
N LEU A 52 5.18 -10.33 13.59
CA LEU A 52 4.31 -10.12 12.43
C LEU A 52 4.81 -10.81 11.15
N THR A 53 6.10 -11.14 11.05
CA THR A 53 6.68 -11.79 9.85
C THR A 53 6.88 -13.30 10.01
N ARG A 54 6.48 -13.89 11.13
CA ARG A 54 6.62 -15.32 11.36
C ARG A 54 5.48 -16.11 10.74
N GLN A 55 5.80 -16.87 9.70
CA GLN A 55 4.86 -17.72 8.99
C GLN A 55 4.39 -18.92 9.83
N GLU A 56 5.15 -19.29 10.86
CA GLU A 56 4.80 -20.37 11.79
C GLU A 56 3.44 -20.15 12.46
N TYR A 57 2.97 -18.92 12.61
CA TYR A 57 1.63 -18.66 13.16
C TYR A 57 0.47 -19.12 12.24
N CYS A 58 0.77 -19.41 10.95
CA CYS A 58 -0.19 -19.95 10.00
C CYS A 58 -0.29 -21.49 10.03
N GLY A 59 0.39 -22.15 10.96
CA GLY A 59 0.44 -23.61 11.04
C GLY A 59 1.61 -24.25 10.32
N ASP A 60 2.56 -23.45 9.82
CA ASP A 60 3.70 -23.91 9.03
C ASP A 60 4.94 -24.13 9.93
N VAL A 61 5.83 -25.04 9.50
CA VAL A 61 7.16 -25.19 10.06
C VAL A 61 8.19 -24.70 9.05
N VAL A 62 9.04 -23.76 9.47
CA VAL A 62 10.06 -23.13 8.62
C VAL A 62 11.45 -23.45 9.12
N ASN A 63 12.19 -24.24 8.34
CA ASN A 63 13.53 -24.71 8.65
C ASN A 63 14.60 -24.05 7.75
N PHE A 64 15.87 -24.26 8.10
CA PHE A 64 17.04 -23.75 7.36
C PHE A 64 17.09 -22.26 7.12
N LYS A 65 16.56 -21.47 8.07
CA LYS A 65 16.62 -20.00 8.03
C LYS A 65 18.04 -19.45 8.18
N THR A 66 18.92 -20.24 8.81
CA THR A 66 20.29 -19.83 9.08
C THR A 66 21.26 -20.95 8.75
N THR A 67 22.45 -20.60 8.28
CA THR A 67 23.60 -21.49 8.09
C THR A 67 24.77 -21.02 8.93
N LYS A 68 25.64 -21.95 9.32
CA LYS A 68 26.87 -21.65 10.04
C LYS A 68 27.96 -22.60 9.57
N HIS A 69 29.03 -22.07 9.03
CA HIS A 69 30.24 -22.85 8.76
C HIS A 69 31.03 -23.06 10.06
N PHE A 70 31.84 -24.11 10.09
CA PHE A 70 32.61 -24.46 11.27
C PHE A 70 33.50 -23.31 11.81
N ARG A 71 34.04 -22.47 10.91
CA ARG A 71 34.92 -21.34 11.28
C ARG A 71 34.17 -20.07 11.61
N ASP A 72 32.85 -20.00 11.42
CA ASP A 72 32.09 -18.79 11.65
C ASP A 72 31.78 -18.58 13.13
N LYS A 73 31.94 -17.37 13.61
CA LYS A 73 31.55 -17.00 14.99
C LYS A 73 30.05 -16.88 15.15
N HIS A 74 29.34 -16.48 14.10
CA HIS A 74 27.89 -16.20 14.11
C HIS A 74 27.16 -16.97 13.01
N ASN A 75 25.85 -17.20 13.21
CA ASN A 75 24.98 -17.74 12.19
C ASN A 75 24.69 -16.67 11.13
N HIS A 76 24.68 -17.07 9.86
CA HIS A 76 24.29 -16.22 8.73
C HIS A 76 22.87 -16.57 8.30
N TYR A 77 22.03 -15.55 8.07
CA TYR A 77 20.70 -15.75 7.52
C TYR A 77 20.79 -16.11 6.04
N VAL A 78 20.03 -17.10 5.65
CA VAL A 78 19.91 -17.59 4.28
C VAL A 78 18.76 -16.86 3.59
N ASP A 79 18.85 -16.70 2.28
CA ASP A 79 17.75 -16.10 1.51
C ASP A 79 16.45 -16.92 1.68
N ARG A 80 15.32 -16.24 1.69
CA ARG A 80 14.01 -16.87 1.91
C ARG A 80 13.70 -17.97 0.89
N SER A 81 14.21 -17.86 -0.34
CA SER A 81 14.06 -18.86 -1.40
C SER A 81 14.69 -20.21 -1.06
N GLN A 82 15.63 -20.23 -0.12
CA GLN A 82 16.35 -21.45 0.33
C GLN A 82 15.75 -22.04 1.62
N TRP A 83 14.71 -21.41 2.18
CA TRP A 83 14.06 -21.93 3.38
C TRP A 83 13.24 -23.17 3.04
N HIS A 84 13.27 -24.16 3.90
CA HIS A 84 12.41 -25.31 3.79
C HIS A 84 11.13 -25.08 4.60
N ILE A 85 10.01 -24.91 3.91
CA ILE A 85 8.71 -24.63 4.52
C ILE A 85 7.84 -25.87 4.36
N THR A 86 7.38 -26.41 5.47
CA THR A 86 6.38 -27.49 5.50
C THR A 86 5.07 -26.88 5.99
N GLU A 87 4.06 -26.88 5.11
CA GLU A 87 2.79 -26.22 5.38
C GLU A 87 1.83 -27.10 6.20
N ASN A 88 0.96 -26.44 6.99
CA ASN A 88 -0.16 -27.04 7.73
C ASN A 88 0.26 -28.20 8.66
N VAL A 89 1.37 -28.05 9.36
CA VAL A 89 1.92 -29.07 10.31
C VAL A 89 1.20 -29.02 11.65
N HIS A 90 0.70 -27.85 12.06
CA HIS A 90 -0.02 -27.66 13.31
C HIS A 90 -1.21 -26.71 13.14
N GLU A 91 -2.08 -26.65 14.14
CA GLU A 91 -3.24 -25.78 14.13
C GLU A 91 -2.80 -24.29 14.01
N PRO A 92 -3.34 -23.54 13.02
CA PRO A 92 -2.97 -22.15 12.81
C PRO A 92 -3.56 -21.26 13.91
N ILE A 93 -2.76 -20.30 14.40
CA ILE A 93 -3.18 -19.26 15.34
C ILE A 93 -3.89 -18.12 14.57
N ILE A 94 -3.43 -17.85 13.35
CA ILE A 94 -4.00 -16.84 12.44
C ILE A 94 -4.27 -17.44 11.08
N SER A 95 -5.26 -16.93 10.36
CA SER A 95 -5.53 -17.39 9.00
C SER A 95 -4.39 -16.98 8.05
N ARG A 96 -4.11 -17.80 7.02
CA ARG A 96 -3.11 -17.49 5.99
C ARG A 96 -3.44 -16.17 5.26
N SER A 97 -4.72 -15.90 5.02
CA SER A 97 -5.18 -14.66 4.39
C SER A 97 -4.88 -13.41 5.22
N ASP A 98 -5.04 -13.50 6.54
CA ASP A 98 -4.72 -12.39 7.45
C ASP A 98 -3.22 -12.15 7.49
N PHE A 99 -2.44 -13.23 7.55
CA PHE A 99 -0.98 -13.15 7.49
C PHE A 99 -0.49 -12.47 6.20
N GLU A 100 -0.97 -12.91 5.03
CA GLU A 100 -0.63 -12.32 3.74
C GLU A 100 -1.03 -10.84 3.66
N THR A 101 -2.18 -10.48 4.22
CA THR A 101 -2.62 -9.09 4.31
C THR A 101 -1.66 -8.26 5.16
N VAL A 102 -1.21 -8.81 6.30
CA VAL A 102 -0.20 -8.16 7.16
C VAL A 102 1.14 -8.00 6.44
N GLN A 103 1.59 -9.04 5.69
CA GLN A 103 2.85 -8.92 4.91
C GLN A 103 2.74 -7.79 3.88
N ARG A 104 1.64 -7.72 3.11
CA ARG A 104 1.42 -6.62 2.14
C ARG A 104 1.42 -5.24 2.81
N ILE A 105 0.78 -5.11 3.98
CA ILE A 105 0.78 -3.87 4.75
C ILE A 105 2.22 -3.52 5.18
N LEU A 106 3.02 -4.48 5.59
CA LEU A 106 4.42 -4.26 5.99
C LEU A 106 5.30 -3.83 4.82
N GLU A 107 5.12 -4.44 3.65
CA GLU A 107 5.83 -4.10 2.40
C GLU A 107 5.42 -2.73 1.87
N ASN A 108 4.13 -2.41 1.99
CA ASN A 108 3.58 -1.13 1.54
C ASN A 108 3.72 -0.02 2.57
N ALA A 109 4.18 -0.33 3.79
CA ALA A 109 4.33 0.65 4.84
C ALA A 109 5.16 1.86 4.37
N PRO A 110 4.69 3.09 4.56
CA PRO A 110 5.40 4.28 4.15
C PRO A 110 6.74 4.38 4.90
N VAL A 111 7.82 4.60 4.14
CA VAL A 111 9.18 4.76 4.69
C VAL A 111 9.33 6.07 5.47
N ARG A 112 8.43 7.05 5.24
CA ARG A 112 8.50 8.38 5.84
C ARG A 112 7.75 8.48 7.16
N ARG A 113 8.24 9.40 8.00
CA ARG A 113 7.58 9.82 9.24
C ARG A 113 6.21 10.43 8.92
N PRO A 114 5.23 10.27 9.81
CA PRO A 114 3.95 10.98 9.66
C PRO A 114 4.20 12.49 9.52
N ASN A 115 3.34 13.16 8.77
CA ASN A 115 3.34 14.62 8.69
C ASN A 115 3.20 15.23 10.10
N GLY A 116 3.50 16.51 10.28
CA GLY A 116 3.59 17.17 11.56
C GLY A 116 2.44 16.91 12.54
N ASP A 117 1.26 16.54 12.05
CA ASP A 117 0.06 16.21 12.84
C ASP A 117 0.04 14.73 13.32
N GLY A 118 1.04 13.93 12.98
CA GLY A 118 1.13 12.51 13.36
C GLY A 118 0.19 11.56 12.59
N GLU A 119 -0.68 12.06 11.73
CA GLU A 119 -1.63 11.29 10.95
C GLU A 119 -1.04 10.82 9.63
N ILE A 120 -1.34 9.56 9.27
CA ILE A 120 -0.98 8.98 7.99
C ILE A 120 -2.25 8.85 7.17
N HIS A 121 -2.26 9.44 5.97
CA HIS A 121 -3.42 9.35 5.07
C HIS A 121 -3.71 7.88 4.72
N PRO A 122 -4.99 7.43 4.70
CA PRO A 122 -5.36 6.03 4.47
C PRO A 122 -4.81 5.42 3.18
N LEU A 123 -4.66 6.20 2.11
CA LEU A 123 -4.10 5.78 0.82
C LEU A 123 -2.56 5.68 0.80
N SER A 124 -1.89 6.02 1.90
CA SER A 124 -0.42 5.98 1.94
C SER A 124 0.10 4.56 1.76
N GLY A 125 0.94 4.37 0.74
CA GLY A 125 1.53 3.06 0.40
C GLY A 125 0.77 2.30 -0.68
N LEU A 126 -0.47 2.69 -1.03
CA LEU A 126 -1.29 2.07 -2.07
C LEU A 126 -1.15 2.77 -3.44
N LEU A 127 -0.64 4.00 -3.48
CA LEU A 127 -0.55 4.80 -4.71
C LEU A 127 0.78 4.59 -5.42
N PHE A 128 0.71 4.36 -6.72
CA PHE A 128 1.85 4.15 -7.61
C PHE A 128 1.72 5.03 -8.85
N CYS A 129 2.85 5.52 -9.34
CA CYS A 129 2.90 6.19 -10.62
C CYS A 129 2.81 5.17 -11.75
N LYS A 130 1.94 5.37 -12.73
CA LYS A 130 1.80 4.45 -13.89
C LYS A 130 3.05 4.45 -14.76
N ASP A 131 3.68 5.61 -14.97
CA ASP A 131 4.78 5.77 -15.93
C ASP A 131 6.09 5.19 -15.42
N CYS A 132 6.44 5.43 -14.14
CA CYS A 132 7.71 4.98 -13.57
C CYS A 132 7.60 3.84 -12.54
N GLY A 133 6.37 3.41 -12.19
CA GLY A 133 6.11 2.36 -11.21
C GLY A 133 6.46 2.72 -9.76
N ALA A 134 6.97 3.93 -9.50
CA ALA A 134 7.39 4.34 -8.16
C ALA A 134 6.20 4.63 -7.25
N LYS A 135 6.37 4.39 -5.94
CA LYS A 135 5.38 4.77 -4.93
C LYS A 135 5.18 6.29 -4.91
N MET A 136 3.93 6.71 -4.83
CA MET A 136 3.59 8.12 -4.63
C MET A 136 3.59 8.48 -3.15
N HIS A 137 3.94 9.73 -2.86
CA HIS A 137 3.91 10.28 -1.52
C HIS A 137 2.73 11.23 -1.36
N ILE A 138 2.12 11.24 -0.19
CA ILE A 138 1.06 12.18 0.16
C ILE A 138 1.63 13.21 1.12
N ARG A 139 1.37 14.47 0.83
CA ARG A 139 1.71 15.63 1.69
C ARG A 139 0.48 16.47 1.96
N ILE A 140 0.51 17.20 3.05
CA ILE A 140 -0.49 18.22 3.33
C ILE A 140 -0.09 19.50 2.57
N ASP A 141 -1.03 20.08 1.85
CA ASP A 141 -0.89 21.35 1.14
C ASP A 141 -1.86 22.36 1.77
N TYR A 142 -1.32 23.44 2.30
CA TYR A 142 -2.08 24.52 2.93
C TYR A 142 -2.36 25.71 1.99
N ARG A 143 -2.03 25.57 0.70
CA ARG A 143 -2.30 26.61 -0.27
C ARG A 143 -3.81 26.85 -0.42
N ASN A 144 -4.22 28.10 -0.54
CA ASN A 144 -5.63 28.55 -0.64
C ASN A 144 -6.47 28.40 0.65
N GLY A 145 -5.85 28.48 1.83
CA GLY A 145 -6.55 28.60 3.11
C GLY A 145 -7.22 27.34 3.66
N GLY A 146 -6.98 26.17 3.04
CA GLY A 146 -7.51 24.88 3.51
C GLY A 146 -6.44 23.79 3.61
N LYS A 147 -6.61 22.85 4.53
CA LYS A 147 -5.79 21.63 4.63
C LYS A 147 -6.26 20.68 3.52
N ARG A 148 -5.36 20.25 2.65
CA ARG A 148 -5.61 19.35 1.54
C ARG A 148 -4.53 18.28 1.46
N HIS A 149 -4.88 17.04 1.20
CA HIS A 149 -3.92 15.96 1.00
C HIS A 149 -3.64 15.80 -0.50
N VAL A 150 -2.38 15.94 -0.87
CA VAL A 150 -1.95 15.89 -2.27
C VAL A 150 -0.95 14.77 -2.47
N ALA A 151 -1.30 13.83 -3.34
CA ALA A 151 -0.40 12.76 -3.79
C ALA A 151 0.47 13.25 -4.95
N TYR A 152 1.74 12.82 -5.00
CA TYR A 152 2.70 13.15 -6.04
C TYR A 152 3.73 12.05 -6.25
N CYS A 153 4.26 11.92 -7.47
CA CYS A 153 5.27 10.94 -7.81
C CYS A 153 6.59 11.21 -7.07
N SER A 154 7.11 10.20 -6.36
CA SER A 154 8.37 10.33 -5.59
C SER A 154 9.60 10.53 -6.47
N GLU A 155 9.66 9.86 -7.62
CA GLU A 155 10.81 9.92 -8.53
C GLU A 155 10.89 11.27 -9.27
N TYR A 156 9.76 11.86 -9.64
CA TYR A 156 9.73 13.20 -10.19
C TYR A 156 10.31 14.24 -9.21
N HIS A 157 9.96 14.12 -7.93
CA HIS A 157 10.43 15.06 -6.90
C HIS A 157 11.89 14.84 -6.47
N LYS A 158 12.39 13.60 -6.54
CA LYS A 158 13.81 13.32 -6.32
C LYS A 158 14.68 13.81 -7.48
N GLY A 159 14.14 13.83 -8.67
CA GLY A 159 14.82 14.09 -9.93
C GLY A 159 15.09 15.56 -10.27
N LYS A 160 15.10 16.48 -9.26
CA LYS A 160 15.77 17.79 -9.44
C LYS A 160 17.26 17.68 -9.75
N ALA A 161 17.84 16.48 -9.57
CA ALA A 161 19.17 16.09 -10.02
C ALA A 161 19.07 15.44 -11.42
N LYS A 162 19.71 15.99 -12.38
CA LYS A 162 20.13 15.66 -13.75
C LYS A 162 19.39 14.61 -14.63
N ASN A 163 18.60 13.66 -14.10
CA ASN A 163 17.78 12.72 -14.89
C ASN A 163 16.58 12.22 -14.09
N PRO A 164 15.40 12.86 -14.16
CA PRO A 164 14.20 12.32 -13.54
C PRO A 164 13.75 11.04 -14.24
N LYS A 165 13.55 9.96 -13.48
CA LYS A 165 12.95 8.72 -14.00
C LYS A 165 11.49 8.91 -14.44
N CYS A 166 10.84 9.98 -13.99
CA CYS A 166 9.48 10.34 -14.33
C CYS A 166 9.43 11.76 -14.87
N HIS A 167 8.71 11.94 -15.98
CA HIS A 167 8.61 13.22 -16.68
C HIS A 167 7.49 14.12 -16.18
N SER A 168 6.55 13.58 -15.39
CA SER A 168 5.39 14.30 -14.88
C SER A 168 5.28 14.17 -13.36
N PRO A 169 4.81 15.22 -12.66
CA PRO A 169 4.61 15.19 -11.21
C PRO A 169 3.48 14.27 -10.76
N HIS A 170 2.54 13.86 -11.62
CA HIS A 170 1.38 13.01 -11.31
C HIS A 170 0.65 13.49 -10.03
N ILE A 171 0.37 14.80 -9.98
CA ILE A 171 -0.27 15.42 -8.82
C ILE A 171 -1.75 15.04 -8.81
N MET A 172 -2.24 14.50 -7.68
CA MET A 172 -3.64 14.14 -7.48
C MET A 172 -4.11 14.55 -6.08
N ASP A 173 -5.37 14.95 -5.97
CA ASP A 173 -6.03 15.18 -4.69
C ASP A 173 -6.39 13.83 -4.06
N ALA A 174 -5.79 13.54 -2.90
CA ALA A 174 -5.95 12.24 -2.26
C ALA A 174 -7.31 12.12 -1.54
N ASP A 175 -7.89 13.22 -1.10
CA ASP A 175 -9.20 13.24 -0.45
C ASP A 175 -10.31 12.99 -1.48
N LEU A 176 -10.20 13.59 -2.67
CA LEU A 176 -11.10 13.33 -3.79
C LEU A 176 -10.98 11.87 -4.27
N LEU A 177 -9.75 11.35 -4.34
CA LEU A 177 -9.52 9.94 -4.70
C LEU A 177 -10.16 8.99 -3.69
N MET A 178 -10.15 9.31 -2.40
CA MET A 178 -10.85 8.52 -1.38
C MET A 178 -12.35 8.44 -1.63
N GLN A 179 -12.99 9.55 -1.96
CA GLN A 179 -14.41 9.59 -2.29
C GLN A 179 -14.72 8.75 -3.54
N THR A 180 -13.91 8.90 -4.59
CA THR A 180 -14.05 8.11 -5.82
C THR A 180 -13.92 6.59 -5.54
N ILE A 181 -12.97 6.18 -4.69
CA ILE A 181 -12.79 4.78 -4.31
C ILE A 181 -14.02 4.27 -3.54
N ALA A 182 -14.56 5.07 -2.62
CA ALA A 182 -15.78 4.71 -1.89
C ALA A 182 -16.98 4.45 -2.84
N GLU A 183 -17.16 5.33 -3.82
CA GLU A 183 -18.20 5.18 -4.84
C GLU A 183 -18.01 3.93 -5.70
N VAL A 184 -16.77 3.67 -6.13
CA VAL A 184 -16.44 2.48 -6.92
C VAL A 184 -16.68 1.20 -6.11
N LEU A 185 -16.25 1.15 -4.86
CA LEU A 185 -16.49 0.00 -3.99
C LEU A 185 -17.98 -0.26 -3.77
N LYS A 186 -18.74 0.80 -3.54
CA LYS A 186 -20.21 0.70 -3.40
C LYS A 186 -20.87 0.17 -4.68
N LYS A 187 -20.50 0.68 -5.85
CA LYS A 187 -21.01 0.18 -7.13
C LYS A 187 -20.67 -1.30 -7.36
N ILE A 188 -19.47 -1.73 -6.98
CA ILE A 188 -19.07 -3.14 -7.07
C ILE A 188 -19.90 -4.00 -6.10
N GLU A 189 -20.15 -3.51 -4.89
CA GLU A 189 -21.01 -4.17 -3.91
C GLU A 189 -22.43 -4.35 -4.46
N ASP A 190 -23.07 -3.27 -4.87
CA ASP A 190 -24.42 -3.29 -5.44
C ASP A 190 -24.52 -4.24 -6.64
N TYR A 191 -23.54 -4.19 -7.55
CA TYR A 191 -23.50 -5.08 -8.71
C TYR A 191 -23.28 -6.55 -8.32
N SER A 192 -22.40 -6.80 -7.35
CA SER A 192 -22.09 -8.16 -6.89
C SER A 192 -23.26 -8.84 -6.18
N ILE A 193 -24.11 -8.06 -5.52
CA ILE A 193 -25.34 -8.55 -4.86
C ILE A 193 -26.43 -8.80 -5.90
N SER A 194 -26.63 -7.84 -6.82
CA SER A 194 -27.70 -7.90 -7.82
C SER A 194 -27.46 -8.93 -8.91
N ASN A 195 -26.21 -9.16 -9.32
CA ASN A 195 -25.82 -9.98 -10.46
C ASN A 195 -24.70 -10.98 -10.12
N ARG A 196 -24.86 -11.77 -9.08
CA ARG A 196 -23.82 -12.65 -8.52
C ARG A 196 -23.17 -13.58 -9.55
N ALA A 197 -23.96 -14.25 -10.39
CA ALA A 197 -23.44 -15.19 -11.39
C ALA A 197 -22.62 -14.48 -12.47
N GLU A 198 -23.07 -13.31 -12.90
CA GLU A 198 -22.39 -12.49 -13.89
C GLU A 198 -21.10 -11.89 -13.32
N PHE A 199 -21.12 -11.44 -12.06
CA PHE A 199 -19.94 -11.00 -11.34
C PHE A 199 -18.87 -12.09 -11.25
N GLU A 200 -19.24 -13.33 -10.87
CA GLU A 200 -18.32 -14.46 -10.84
C GLU A 200 -17.71 -14.77 -12.21
N ALA A 201 -18.53 -14.70 -13.29
CA ALA A 201 -18.06 -14.89 -14.66
C ALA A 201 -17.09 -13.79 -15.10
N LEU A 202 -17.38 -12.52 -14.78
CA LEU A 202 -16.50 -11.37 -15.03
C LEU A 202 -15.18 -11.48 -14.31
N VAL A 203 -15.19 -11.86 -13.02
CA VAL A 203 -13.97 -12.08 -12.25
C VAL A 203 -13.11 -13.17 -12.88
N LYS A 204 -13.71 -14.29 -13.28
CA LYS A 204 -13.00 -15.38 -13.99
C LYS A 204 -12.39 -14.87 -15.31
N LYS A 205 -13.15 -14.10 -16.11
CA LYS A 205 -12.68 -13.52 -17.38
C LYS A 205 -11.53 -12.55 -17.16
N ASN A 206 -11.63 -11.64 -16.18
CA ASN A 206 -10.59 -10.65 -15.87
C ASN A 206 -9.30 -11.31 -15.37
N LEU A 207 -9.41 -12.33 -14.50
CA LEU A 207 -8.25 -13.10 -14.05
C LEU A 207 -7.60 -13.87 -15.20
N ALA A 208 -8.39 -14.42 -16.14
CA ALA A 208 -7.87 -15.06 -17.35
C ALA A 208 -7.16 -14.07 -18.29
N MET A 209 -7.67 -12.84 -18.44
CA MET A 209 -7.03 -11.79 -19.24
C MET A 209 -5.74 -11.25 -18.61
N GLN A 210 -5.64 -11.27 -17.28
CA GLN A 210 -4.42 -10.87 -16.56
C GLN A 210 -3.34 -11.97 -16.58
N GLN A 211 -3.65 -13.14 -17.13
CA GLN A 211 -2.63 -14.16 -17.39
C GLN A 211 -1.59 -13.59 -18.35
N THR A 212 -0.44 -13.25 -17.80
CA THR A 212 0.72 -12.81 -18.58
C THR A 212 1.11 -13.91 -19.58
N ASP A 213 1.75 -13.53 -20.70
CA ASP A 213 2.31 -14.49 -21.68
C ASP A 213 3.19 -15.55 -21.01
N GLN A 214 3.71 -15.23 -19.85
CA GLN A 214 4.50 -16.13 -19.01
C GLN A 214 3.65 -17.29 -18.46
N THR A 215 2.42 -17.04 -17.99
CA THR A 215 1.51 -18.08 -17.49
C THR A 215 1.02 -18.99 -18.62
N LYS A 216 0.76 -18.43 -19.80
CA LYS A 216 0.43 -19.22 -21.01
C LYS A 216 1.57 -20.11 -21.45
N LYS A 217 2.82 -19.65 -21.35
CA LYS A 217 4.03 -20.45 -21.61
C LYS A 217 4.18 -21.57 -20.58
N GLN A 218 3.92 -21.30 -19.33
CA GLN A 218 3.95 -22.29 -18.23
C GLN A 218 2.88 -23.38 -18.43
N GLN A 219 1.64 -23.02 -18.79
CA GLN A 219 0.59 -24.00 -19.10
C GLN A 219 0.95 -24.93 -20.27
N LYS A 220 1.64 -24.40 -21.29
CA LYS A 220 2.15 -25.22 -22.41
C LYS A 220 3.33 -26.08 -22.02
N ARG A 221 4.09 -25.70 -21.01
CA ARG A 221 5.28 -26.42 -20.53
C ARG A 221 4.93 -27.67 -19.75
N ILE A 222 3.83 -27.68 -18.97
CA ILE A 222 3.38 -28.82 -18.16
C ILE A 222 3.22 -30.10 -18.99
N PRO A 223 2.46 -30.15 -20.08
CA PRO A 223 2.32 -31.37 -20.87
C PRO A 223 3.64 -31.83 -21.50
N GLN A 224 4.53 -30.90 -21.87
CA GLN A 224 5.86 -31.24 -22.39
C GLN A 224 6.71 -31.96 -21.34
N ILE A 225 6.70 -31.44 -20.10
CA ILE A 225 7.43 -32.08 -18.98
C ILE A 225 6.84 -33.46 -18.68
N THR A 226 5.51 -33.58 -18.63
CA THR A 226 4.85 -34.88 -18.37
C THR A 226 5.23 -35.92 -19.42
N THR A 227 5.16 -35.57 -20.70
CA THR A 227 5.57 -36.46 -21.80
C THR A 227 7.07 -36.83 -21.69
N ARG A 228 7.92 -35.88 -21.33
CA ARG A 228 9.36 -36.13 -21.16
C ARG A 228 9.65 -37.05 -19.97
N LEU A 229 8.97 -36.89 -18.84
CA LEU A 229 9.06 -37.80 -17.70
C LEU A 229 8.68 -39.23 -18.08
N GLU A 230 7.59 -39.44 -18.80
CA GLU A 230 7.17 -40.75 -19.32
C GLU A 230 8.23 -41.39 -20.25
N GLN A 231 8.90 -40.56 -21.09
CA GLN A 231 9.96 -41.02 -21.94
C GLN A 231 11.19 -41.47 -21.14
N ILE A 232 11.57 -40.68 -20.13
CA ILE A 232 12.70 -41.00 -19.24
C ILE A 232 12.43 -42.32 -18.47
N ASP A 233 11.22 -42.49 -17.95
CA ASP A 233 10.84 -43.74 -17.27
C ASP A 233 10.97 -44.97 -18.20
N LYS A 234 10.51 -44.86 -19.45
CA LYS A 234 10.68 -45.93 -20.45
C LYS A 234 12.14 -46.22 -20.76
N VAL A 235 12.98 -45.19 -20.87
CA VAL A 235 14.42 -45.33 -21.13
C VAL A 235 15.11 -45.93 -19.94
N LEU A 236 14.82 -45.52 -18.72
CA LEU A 236 15.41 -46.11 -17.50
C LEU A 236 15.05 -47.58 -17.32
N ASN A 237 13.78 -47.94 -17.59
CA ASN A 237 13.35 -49.33 -17.54
C ASN A 237 14.11 -50.19 -18.57
N LYS A 238 14.25 -49.70 -19.81
CA LYS A 238 15.00 -50.40 -20.86
C LYS A 238 16.49 -50.50 -20.53
N LEU A 239 17.09 -49.43 -20.00
CA LEU A 239 18.50 -49.46 -19.54
C LEU A 239 18.71 -50.50 -18.43
N TYR A 240 17.75 -50.66 -17.50
CA TYR A 240 17.78 -51.64 -16.46
C TYR A 240 17.72 -53.09 -17.04
N GLU A 241 16.79 -53.33 -17.99
CA GLU A 241 16.66 -54.60 -18.67
C GLU A 241 17.94 -54.96 -19.47
N ASP A 242 18.48 -54.04 -20.24
CA ASP A 242 19.69 -54.24 -21.04
C ASP A 242 20.93 -54.45 -20.18
N ASN A 243 21.03 -53.83 -19.00
CA ASN A 243 22.09 -54.09 -18.03
C ASN A 243 21.95 -55.46 -17.39
N ALA A 244 20.73 -55.87 -17.03
CA ALA A 244 20.44 -57.20 -16.44
C ALA A 244 20.75 -58.33 -17.44
N LEU A 245 20.59 -58.08 -18.74
CA LEU A 245 20.92 -59.02 -19.82
C LEU A 245 22.40 -58.99 -20.22
N GLY A 246 23.22 -58.12 -19.62
CA GLY A 246 24.65 -57.99 -19.88
C GLY A 246 24.97 -57.35 -21.23
N THR A 247 24.01 -56.74 -21.91
CA THR A 247 24.19 -56.09 -23.23
C THR A 247 24.88 -54.71 -23.13
N ILE A 248 24.86 -54.08 -21.95
CA ILE A 248 25.50 -52.77 -21.72
C ILE A 248 26.57 -52.92 -20.64
N PRO A 249 27.82 -52.37 -20.83
CA PRO A 249 28.85 -52.35 -19.79
C PRO A 249 28.37 -51.57 -18.56
N GLN A 250 28.74 -52.03 -17.36
CA GLN A 250 28.32 -51.46 -16.08
C GLN A 250 28.61 -49.95 -15.96
N ASP A 251 29.81 -49.52 -16.34
CA ASP A 251 30.23 -48.13 -16.27
C ASP A 251 29.31 -47.21 -17.11
N ARG A 252 28.88 -47.72 -18.26
CA ARG A 252 28.00 -46.96 -19.16
C ARG A 252 26.57 -46.89 -18.64
N TYR A 253 26.10 -48.00 -18.04
CA TYR A 253 24.82 -48.03 -17.35
C TYR A 253 24.76 -47.02 -16.21
N GLU A 254 25.79 -46.96 -15.35
CA GLU A 254 25.84 -46.02 -14.23
C GLU A 254 25.81 -44.58 -14.70
N GLN A 255 26.62 -44.20 -15.68
CA GLN A 255 26.63 -42.84 -16.24
C GLN A 255 25.30 -42.43 -16.84
N MET A 256 24.66 -43.31 -17.62
CA MET A 256 23.37 -43.00 -18.26
C MET A 256 22.23 -42.97 -17.23
N SER A 257 22.21 -43.92 -16.29
CA SER A 257 21.22 -43.96 -15.22
C SER A 257 21.29 -42.73 -14.34
N GLN A 258 22.50 -42.30 -13.96
CA GLN A 258 22.68 -41.07 -13.17
C GLN A 258 22.18 -39.84 -13.94
N LYS A 259 22.57 -39.69 -15.20
CA LYS A 259 22.12 -38.54 -16.04
C LYS A 259 20.61 -38.46 -16.19
N TYR A 260 19.95 -39.59 -16.49
CA TYR A 260 18.48 -39.59 -16.63
C TYR A 260 17.75 -39.44 -15.28
N SER A 261 18.34 -39.91 -14.20
CA SER A 261 17.79 -39.69 -12.85
C SER A 261 17.88 -38.24 -12.43
N GLU A 262 18.99 -37.56 -12.70
CA GLU A 262 19.15 -36.10 -12.44
C GLU A 262 18.14 -35.29 -13.26
N GLU A 263 17.98 -35.59 -14.56
CA GLU A 263 16.97 -34.96 -15.43
C GLU A 263 15.54 -35.21 -14.92
N TYR A 264 15.23 -36.43 -14.49
CA TYR A 264 13.94 -36.80 -13.95
C TYR A 264 13.58 -36.00 -12.70
N TYR A 265 14.47 -35.90 -11.73
CA TYR A 265 14.25 -35.16 -10.50
C TYR A 265 14.14 -33.66 -10.75
N ALA A 266 14.95 -33.11 -11.67
CA ALA A 266 14.87 -31.71 -12.05
C ALA A 266 13.52 -31.36 -12.69
N LEU A 267 13.05 -32.18 -13.66
CA LEU A 267 11.77 -32.01 -14.33
C LEU A 267 10.59 -32.21 -13.37
N LYS A 268 10.69 -33.12 -12.42
CA LYS A 268 9.65 -33.35 -11.41
C LYS A 268 9.52 -32.18 -10.44
N ALA A 269 10.63 -31.56 -10.06
CA ALA A 269 10.64 -30.35 -9.25
C ALA A 269 10.07 -29.15 -10.03
N GLU A 270 10.41 -29.01 -11.33
CA GLU A 270 9.84 -27.98 -12.21
C GLU A 270 8.32 -28.16 -12.36
N LEU A 271 7.85 -29.41 -12.55
CA LEU A 271 6.42 -29.73 -12.66
C LEU A 271 5.66 -29.35 -11.38
N ALA A 272 6.19 -29.69 -10.21
CA ALA A 272 5.55 -29.37 -8.94
C ALA A 272 5.40 -27.85 -8.75
N THR A 273 6.44 -27.08 -9.06
CA THR A 273 6.39 -25.60 -8.99
C THR A 273 5.38 -25.00 -9.98
N LEU A 274 5.30 -25.53 -11.19
CA LEU A 274 4.34 -25.07 -12.20
C LEU A 274 2.90 -25.43 -11.82
N GLN A 275 2.67 -26.62 -11.26
CA GLN A 275 1.35 -27.05 -10.77
C GLN A 275 0.88 -26.22 -9.58
N GLU A 276 1.77 -25.93 -8.64
CA GLU A 276 1.47 -25.04 -7.50
C GLU A 276 1.07 -23.64 -7.96
N GLN A 277 1.83 -23.08 -8.91
CA GLN A 277 1.50 -21.79 -9.51
C GLN A 277 0.16 -21.82 -10.25
N LEU A 278 -0.17 -22.89 -10.97
CA LEU A 278 -1.43 -23.05 -11.67
C LEU A 278 -2.62 -23.20 -10.73
N SER A 279 -2.49 -24.01 -9.68
CA SER A 279 -3.55 -24.23 -8.67
C SER A 279 -3.92 -22.93 -7.94
N ALA A 280 -2.94 -22.06 -7.74
CA ALA A 280 -3.17 -20.71 -7.21
C ALA A 280 -4.06 -19.85 -8.13
N TYR A 281 -4.05 -20.10 -9.45
CA TYR A 281 -4.90 -19.42 -10.42
C TYR A 281 -6.28 -20.10 -10.58
N GLU A 282 -6.40 -21.41 -10.46
CA GLU A 282 -7.66 -22.15 -10.62
C GLU A 282 -8.69 -21.86 -9.51
N ASN A 283 -8.25 -21.34 -8.37
CA ASN A 283 -9.11 -20.87 -7.29
C ASN A 283 -9.85 -19.54 -7.57
N ALA A 284 -10.05 -19.17 -8.86
CA ALA A 284 -10.74 -17.93 -9.24
C ALA A 284 -12.17 -17.83 -8.67
N GLY A 285 -12.91 -18.95 -8.64
CA GLY A 285 -14.23 -19.02 -8.02
C GLY A 285 -14.19 -18.77 -6.51
N GLY A 286 -13.19 -19.32 -5.81
CA GLY A 286 -12.97 -19.08 -4.40
C GLY A 286 -12.53 -17.63 -4.08
N ARG A 287 -11.86 -16.96 -5.01
CA ARG A 287 -11.48 -15.54 -4.87
C ARG A 287 -12.68 -14.61 -4.97
N ALA A 288 -13.57 -14.84 -5.93
CA ALA A 288 -14.82 -14.09 -6.05
C ALA A 288 -15.68 -14.24 -4.79
N GLN A 289 -15.81 -15.46 -4.27
CA GLN A 289 -16.55 -15.72 -3.03
C GLN A 289 -15.90 -15.06 -1.80
N LYS A 290 -14.55 -15.03 -1.73
CA LYS A 290 -13.84 -14.30 -0.66
C LYS A 290 -14.12 -12.81 -0.74
N PHE A 291 -14.09 -12.22 -1.94
CA PHE A 291 -14.43 -10.82 -2.13
C PHE A 291 -15.88 -10.52 -1.68
N LEU A 292 -16.85 -11.34 -2.08
CA LEU A 292 -18.25 -11.22 -1.67
C LEU A 292 -18.42 -11.29 -0.14
N LYS A 293 -17.78 -12.26 0.52
CA LYS A 293 -17.78 -12.34 1.99
C LYS A 293 -17.18 -11.12 2.67
N LEU A 294 -16.19 -10.48 2.04
CA LEU A 294 -15.60 -9.25 2.55
C LEU A 294 -16.54 -8.06 2.38
N THR A 295 -17.23 -7.95 1.24
CA THR A 295 -18.24 -6.91 1.02
C THR A 295 -19.39 -7.05 2.01
N GLU A 296 -19.92 -8.26 2.24
CA GLU A 296 -20.96 -8.54 3.26
C GLU A 296 -20.51 -8.15 4.68
N ARG A 297 -19.23 -8.30 5.02
CA ARG A 297 -18.67 -7.93 6.34
C ARG A 297 -18.57 -6.42 6.55
N HIS A 298 -18.32 -5.66 5.49
CA HIS A 298 -18.08 -4.22 5.50
C HIS A 298 -19.23 -3.43 4.87
N ALA A 299 -20.47 -3.90 5.02
CA ALA A 299 -21.67 -3.25 4.50
C ALA A 299 -21.65 -1.73 4.77
N ALA A 300 -21.86 -0.97 3.68
CA ALA A 300 -21.99 0.48 3.65
C ALA A 300 -20.72 1.35 3.52
N PHE A 301 -19.51 0.84 3.39
CA PHE A 301 -18.25 1.60 3.10
C PHE A 301 -18.21 3.08 3.52
N THR A 302 -18.91 3.43 4.62
CA THR A 302 -19.04 4.80 5.11
C THR A 302 -17.72 5.35 5.63
N ASP A 303 -16.91 4.48 6.27
CA ASP A 303 -15.60 4.84 6.82
C ASP A 303 -14.50 3.95 6.26
N LEU A 304 -13.85 4.40 5.19
CA LEU A 304 -12.72 3.70 4.58
C LEU A 304 -11.47 3.82 5.44
N THR A 305 -11.33 2.92 6.39
CA THR A 305 -10.11 2.84 7.21
C THR A 305 -8.93 2.30 6.39
N PRO A 306 -7.67 2.58 6.80
CA PRO A 306 -6.50 1.97 6.14
C PRO A 306 -6.52 0.44 6.12
N ALA A 307 -7.17 -0.20 7.11
CA ALA A 307 -7.33 -1.64 7.18
C ALA A 307 -8.23 -2.16 6.04
N ILE A 308 -9.42 -1.56 5.91
CA ILE A 308 -10.38 -1.88 4.85
C ILE A 308 -9.75 -1.68 3.47
N LEU A 309 -9.11 -0.52 3.24
CA LEU A 309 -8.44 -0.25 1.95
C LEU A 309 -7.39 -1.30 1.60
N ASN A 310 -6.53 -1.70 2.55
CA ASN A 310 -5.53 -2.73 2.30
C ASN A 310 -6.13 -4.13 2.16
N GLU A 311 -7.31 -4.40 2.71
CA GLU A 311 -8.02 -5.65 2.54
C GLU A 311 -8.62 -5.79 1.13
N PHE A 312 -9.17 -4.70 0.59
CA PHE A 312 -9.79 -4.69 -0.74
C PHE A 312 -8.82 -4.36 -1.87
N ILE A 313 -7.87 -3.45 -1.67
CA ILE A 313 -7.03 -2.85 -2.72
C ILE A 313 -5.58 -3.30 -2.55
N SER A 314 -5.00 -3.84 -3.64
CA SER A 314 -3.58 -4.18 -3.70
C SER A 314 -2.73 -2.98 -4.09
N ARG A 315 -3.17 -2.23 -5.11
CA ARG A 315 -2.48 -1.03 -5.60
C ARG A 315 -3.41 -0.16 -6.42
N ILE A 316 -3.07 1.12 -6.52
CA ILE A 316 -3.75 2.11 -7.35
C ILE A 316 -2.68 2.78 -8.21
N GLU A 317 -2.84 2.72 -9.52
CA GLU A 317 -1.97 3.39 -10.48
C GLU A 317 -2.59 4.70 -10.92
N VAL A 318 -1.80 5.78 -10.80
CA VAL A 318 -2.19 7.13 -11.19
C VAL A 318 -1.51 7.46 -12.51
N HIS A 319 -2.30 7.73 -13.55
CA HIS A 319 -1.83 8.11 -14.87
C HIS A 319 -1.45 9.60 -14.94
N GLU A 320 -0.77 10.00 -15.99
CA GLU A 320 -0.51 11.40 -16.29
C GLU A 320 -1.85 12.12 -16.60
N ARG A 321 -1.89 13.41 -16.32
CA ARG A 321 -3.03 14.25 -16.70
C ARG A 321 -3.01 14.50 -18.20
N ASP A 322 -4.18 14.53 -18.81
CA ASP A 322 -4.37 14.87 -20.24
C ASP A 322 -3.79 16.24 -20.61
N GLN A 323 -3.89 17.21 -19.68
CA GLN A 323 -3.39 18.56 -19.88
C GLN A 323 -2.41 18.96 -18.77
N LYS A 324 -1.15 19.20 -19.17
CA LYS A 324 -0.11 19.73 -18.27
C LYS A 324 -0.46 21.15 -17.84
N ARG A 325 -0.43 21.43 -16.53
CA ARG A 325 -0.70 22.75 -15.92
C ARG A 325 -2.15 23.23 -16.01
N ALA A 326 -3.07 22.48 -16.62
CA ALA A 326 -4.47 22.84 -16.57
C ALA A 326 -4.98 22.70 -15.12
N ARG A 327 -5.82 23.65 -14.72
CA ARG A 327 -6.42 23.64 -13.39
C ARG A 327 -7.44 22.52 -13.26
N TYR A 328 -8.04 22.12 -14.35
CA TYR A 328 -8.97 21.01 -14.53
C TYR A 328 -8.46 20.16 -15.67
N ALA A 329 -7.97 19.00 -15.32
CA ALA A 329 -7.47 18.01 -16.26
C ALA A 329 -8.06 16.65 -15.89
N ILE A 330 -8.45 15.89 -16.89
CA ILE A 330 -8.86 14.50 -16.70
C ILE A 330 -7.63 13.70 -16.32
N GLN A 331 -7.76 12.90 -15.29
CA GLN A 331 -6.68 12.02 -14.83
C GLN A 331 -7.22 10.62 -14.61
N HIS A 332 -6.74 9.66 -15.40
CA HIS A 332 -7.15 8.28 -15.26
C HIS A 332 -6.47 7.63 -14.06
N ILE A 333 -7.21 6.74 -13.39
CA ILE A 333 -6.72 5.90 -12.30
C ILE A 333 -7.08 4.45 -12.60
N SER A 334 -6.17 3.54 -12.28
CA SER A 334 -6.42 2.09 -12.38
C SER A 334 -6.37 1.50 -10.98
N ILE A 335 -7.46 0.90 -10.51
CA ILE A 335 -7.57 0.28 -9.19
C ILE A 335 -7.43 -1.22 -9.34
N TYR A 336 -6.49 -1.82 -8.60
CA TYR A 336 -6.28 -3.26 -8.55
C TYR A 336 -6.76 -3.80 -7.21
N PHE A 337 -7.76 -4.64 -7.25
CA PHE A 337 -8.32 -5.29 -6.06
C PHE A 337 -7.60 -6.59 -5.74
N ASN A 338 -7.55 -6.96 -4.48
CA ASN A 338 -6.78 -8.11 -3.98
C ASN A 338 -7.24 -9.45 -4.56
N TYR A 339 -8.55 -9.63 -4.72
CA TYR A 339 -9.12 -10.93 -5.10
C TYR A 339 -9.60 -10.99 -6.55
N ILE A 340 -9.98 -9.86 -7.10
CA ILE A 340 -10.60 -9.75 -8.42
C ILE A 340 -9.71 -9.06 -9.45
N GLY A 341 -8.53 -8.58 -9.02
CA GLY A 341 -7.58 -7.90 -9.90
C GLY A 341 -8.08 -6.54 -10.39
N LYS A 342 -7.73 -6.14 -11.60
CA LYS A 342 -8.24 -4.91 -12.22
C LYS A 342 -9.68 -5.18 -12.67
N PHE A 343 -10.64 -4.59 -12.02
CA PHE A 343 -12.04 -4.73 -12.35
C PHE A 343 -12.46 -3.56 -13.24
N GLU A 344 -12.56 -3.82 -14.53
CA GLU A 344 -13.05 -2.87 -15.54
C GLU A 344 -14.37 -3.40 -16.08
N ASN A 345 -15.46 -2.79 -15.71
CA ASN A 345 -16.78 -3.00 -16.26
C ASN A 345 -17.44 -1.65 -16.53
N GLU A 346 -18.41 -1.59 -17.44
CA GLU A 346 -19.21 -0.39 -17.70
C GLU A 346 -19.80 0.21 -16.42
N VAL A 347 -20.12 -0.63 -15.43
CA VAL A 347 -20.63 -0.20 -14.11
C VAL A 347 -19.59 0.53 -13.28
N THR A 348 -18.30 0.19 -13.42
CA THR A 348 -17.20 0.83 -12.66
C THR A 348 -16.53 1.97 -13.41
N GLN A 349 -16.76 2.05 -14.73
CA GLN A 349 -16.43 3.25 -15.48
C GLN A 349 -17.34 4.36 -14.96
N LEU A 350 -16.76 5.30 -14.23
CA LEU A 350 -17.39 6.59 -14.05
C LEU A 350 -17.59 7.11 -15.47
N ALA A 351 -18.85 7.32 -15.86
CA ALA A 351 -19.17 7.84 -17.20
C ALA A 351 -18.22 9.01 -17.47
N GLU A 352 -17.45 8.90 -18.54
CA GLU A 352 -16.61 10.05 -18.92
C GLU A 352 -17.55 11.21 -19.10
N PRO A 353 -17.35 12.31 -18.34
CA PRO A 353 -18.25 13.44 -18.43
C PRO A 353 -18.20 13.93 -19.86
N THR A 354 -19.37 14.15 -20.46
CA THR A 354 -19.48 14.70 -21.80
C THR A 354 -18.74 16.05 -21.88
N GLU A 355 -18.27 16.42 -23.06
CA GLU A 355 -17.62 17.73 -23.24
C GLU A 355 -18.48 18.90 -22.73
N GLN A 356 -19.80 18.77 -22.79
CA GLN A 356 -20.74 19.77 -22.25
C GLN A 356 -20.72 19.80 -20.72
N GLU A 357 -20.70 18.67 -20.05
CA GLU A 357 -20.59 18.59 -18.58
C GLU A 357 -19.23 19.07 -18.09
N ILE A 358 -18.15 18.77 -18.80
CA ILE A 358 -16.81 19.31 -18.51
C ILE A 358 -16.80 20.82 -18.62
N ARG A 359 -17.49 21.36 -19.61
CA ARG A 359 -17.59 22.80 -19.83
C ARG A 359 -18.40 23.48 -18.73
N GLN A 360 -19.55 22.91 -18.38
CA GLN A 360 -20.39 23.40 -17.28
C GLN A 360 -19.65 23.38 -15.93
N MET A 361 -19.01 22.26 -15.60
CA MET A 361 -18.18 22.16 -14.39
C MET A 361 -17.04 23.19 -14.37
N ARG A 362 -16.42 23.47 -15.51
CA ARG A 362 -15.37 24.50 -15.62
C ARG A 362 -15.94 25.89 -15.35
N GLU A 363 -17.11 26.19 -15.89
CA GLU A 363 -17.81 27.49 -15.72
C GLU A 363 -18.23 27.68 -14.26
N GLU A 364 -18.89 26.68 -13.63
CA GLU A 364 -19.31 26.71 -12.22
C GLU A 364 -18.13 26.92 -11.25
N ILE A 365 -17.03 26.25 -11.51
CA ILE A 365 -15.85 26.37 -10.66
C ILE A 365 -15.17 27.74 -10.89
N GLU A 366 -15.21 28.27 -12.07
CA GLU A 366 -14.67 29.60 -12.37
C GLU A 366 -15.52 30.72 -11.72
N GLU A 367 -16.85 30.53 -11.72
CA GLU A 367 -17.77 31.40 -11.00
C GLU A 367 -17.58 31.35 -9.48
N ALA A 368 -17.50 30.16 -8.92
CA ALA A 368 -17.24 29.96 -7.49
C ALA A 368 -15.90 30.60 -7.03
N LYS A 369 -14.90 30.65 -7.91
CA LYS A 369 -13.63 31.34 -7.62
C LYS A 369 -13.77 32.85 -7.71
N LYS A 370 -14.47 33.34 -8.73
CA LYS A 370 -14.75 34.77 -8.85
C LYS A 370 -15.49 35.26 -7.62
N GLU A 371 -16.42 34.44 -7.11
CA GLU A 371 -17.18 34.76 -5.90
C GLU A 371 -16.32 34.74 -4.64
N LYS A 372 -15.48 33.71 -4.45
CA LYS A 372 -14.50 33.65 -3.34
C LYS A 372 -13.51 34.82 -3.40
N SER A 373 -13.00 35.14 -4.56
CA SER A 373 -12.12 36.31 -4.74
C SER A 373 -12.83 37.63 -4.41
N ARG A 374 -14.06 37.78 -4.87
CA ARG A 374 -14.91 38.97 -4.53
C ARG A 374 -15.20 39.03 -3.02
N ALA A 375 -15.47 37.91 -2.38
CA ALA A 375 -15.68 37.82 -0.92
C ALA A 375 -14.42 38.20 -0.15
N TYR A 376 -13.26 37.68 -0.54
CA TYR A 376 -11.96 38.03 0.03
C TYR A 376 -11.64 39.52 -0.13
N HIS A 377 -11.82 40.07 -1.31
CA HIS A 377 -11.59 41.52 -1.54
C HIS A 377 -12.56 42.40 -0.76
N ARG A 378 -13.83 41.97 -0.60
CA ARG A 378 -14.80 42.67 0.24
C ARG A 378 -14.38 42.64 1.72
N GLN A 379 -13.94 41.50 2.22
CA GLN A 379 -13.47 41.34 3.60
C GLN A 379 -12.18 42.16 3.83
N TYR A 380 -11.20 42.03 2.95
CA TYR A 380 -9.93 42.78 3.02
C TYR A 380 -10.19 44.31 2.98
N SER A 381 -11.07 44.77 2.10
CA SER A 381 -11.42 46.19 2.01
C SER A 381 -12.12 46.71 3.28
N ARG A 382 -12.99 45.88 3.91
CA ARG A 382 -13.61 46.22 5.20
C ARG A 382 -12.58 46.35 6.31
N GLU A 383 -11.69 45.34 6.42
CA GLU A 383 -10.62 45.34 7.44
C GLU A 383 -9.63 46.49 7.22
N TYR A 384 -9.26 46.76 5.96
CA TYR A 384 -8.37 47.87 5.60
C TYR A 384 -9.00 49.22 5.95
N ARG A 385 -10.28 49.41 5.61
CA ARG A 385 -11.01 50.66 5.99
C ARG A 385 -11.14 50.79 7.50
N ALA A 386 -11.43 49.72 8.23
CA ALA A 386 -11.53 49.73 9.68
C ALA A 386 -10.21 50.15 10.33
N ARG A 387 -9.07 49.52 9.92
CA ARG A 387 -7.73 49.86 10.42
C ARG A 387 -7.32 51.31 10.08
N ASN A 388 -7.63 51.78 8.87
CA ASN A 388 -7.31 53.15 8.48
C ASN A 388 -8.22 54.16 9.17
N LEU A 389 -9.51 53.85 9.38
CA LEU A 389 -10.40 54.71 10.13
C LEU A 389 -9.91 54.89 11.57
N GLU A 390 -9.39 53.89 12.19
CA GLU A 390 -8.84 53.93 13.55
C GLU A 390 -7.54 54.75 13.59
N LYS A 391 -6.64 54.57 12.65
CA LYS A 391 -5.44 55.40 12.49
C LYS A 391 -5.75 56.85 12.21
N GLN A 392 -6.76 57.11 11.37
CA GLN A 392 -7.21 58.49 11.07
C GLN A 392 -7.80 59.18 12.31
N ARG A 393 -8.64 58.44 13.06
CA ARG A 393 -9.20 58.93 14.33
C ARG A 393 -8.10 59.22 15.38
N GLU A 394 -7.07 58.42 15.45
CA GLU A 394 -5.95 58.62 16.33
C GLU A 394 -5.10 59.82 15.91
N TYR A 395 -4.83 59.97 14.64
CA TYR A 395 -4.18 61.16 14.06
C TYR A 395 -4.98 62.45 14.35
N ASP A 396 -6.28 62.43 14.16
CA ASP A 396 -7.17 63.56 14.39
C ASP A 396 -7.20 63.91 15.89
N ARG A 397 -7.18 62.90 16.80
CA ARG A 397 -7.07 63.11 18.25
C ARG A 397 -5.74 63.78 18.63
N ILE A 398 -4.64 63.34 18.02
CA ILE A 398 -3.31 63.93 18.27
C ILE A 398 -3.29 65.36 17.80
N LYS A 399 -3.76 65.64 16.57
CA LYS A 399 -3.88 66.99 16.01
C LYS A 399 -4.76 67.89 16.86
N ALA A 400 -5.88 67.41 17.30
CA ALA A 400 -6.78 68.17 18.18
C ALA A 400 -6.11 68.48 19.54
N ARG A 401 -5.28 67.55 20.10
CA ARG A 401 -4.50 67.82 21.34
C ARG A 401 -3.43 68.88 21.10
N GLU A 402 -2.68 68.79 20.02
CA GLU A 402 -1.66 69.76 19.65
C GLU A 402 -2.27 71.16 19.44
N TYR A 403 -3.39 71.26 18.75
CA TYR A 403 -4.10 72.50 18.56
C TYR A 403 -4.59 73.13 19.87
N ARG A 404 -5.19 72.31 20.78
CA ARG A 404 -5.60 72.76 22.09
C ARG A 404 -4.42 73.25 22.95
N ALA A 405 -3.28 72.57 22.90
CA ALA A 405 -2.06 72.91 23.60
C ALA A 405 -1.49 74.24 23.09
N LYS A 406 -1.42 74.44 21.74
CA LYS A 406 -0.98 75.70 21.14
C LYS A 406 -1.89 76.88 21.53
N ARG A 407 -3.21 76.65 21.51
CA ARG A 407 -4.18 77.69 21.88
C ARG A 407 -4.07 78.06 23.36
N LYS A 408 -3.80 77.11 24.24
CA LYS A 408 -3.59 77.30 25.67
C LYS A 408 -2.29 78.06 25.93
N ALA A 409 -1.21 77.78 25.21
CA ALA A 409 0.07 78.47 25.28
C ALA A 409 -0.06 79.93 24.76
N GLN A 410 -0.78 80.12 23.69
CA GLN A 410 -1.08 81.50 23.16
C GLN A 410 -1.93 82.36 24.13
N ALA A 411 -2.92 81.74 24.77
CA ALA A 411 -3.72 82.40 25.76
C ALA A 411 -2.91 82.69 27.05
N ALA A 412 -1.98 81.87 27.44
CA ALA A 412 -1.06 82.07 28.59
C ALA A 412 -0.04 83.24 28.28
N ALA A 413 0.40 83.33 27.01
CA ALA A 413 1.31 84.40 26.58
C ALA A 413 0.60 85.77 26.36
N ALA A 414 -0.70 85.77 26.28
CA ALA A 414 -1.49 87.00 26.11
C ALA A 414 -2.00 87.59 27.46
N GLN A 415 -1.70 87.06 28.59
CA GLN A 415 -2.01 87.64 29.88
C GLN A 415 -0.90 88.66 30.25
N PRO A 416 -1.25 89.92 30.43
CA PRO A 416 -0.28 90.91 30.83
C PRO A 416 0.18 90.61 32.29
N ALA A 417 1.50 90.65 32.49
CA ALA A 417 2.06 90.61 33.79
C ALA A 417 1.51 91.71 34.67
N GLN A 418 0.86 91.31 35.80
CA GLN A 418 0.50 92.19 36.85
C GLN A 418 1.71 92.35 37.79
#